data_00819013d7f9a397c134e44643cbd8d8
#
_entry.id   00819013d7f9a397c134e44643cbd8d8
#
_cell.length_a   1.000
_cell.length_b   1.000
_cell.length_c   1.000
_cell.angle_alpha   90.00
_cell.angle_beta   90.00
_cell.angle_gamma   90.00
#
_symmetry.space_group_name_H-M   'P 1'
#
loop_
_entity.id
_entity.type
_entity.pdbx_description
1 polymer ?
#
loop_
_entity_poly.entity_id
_entity_poly.type
_entity_poly.pdbx_seq_one_letter_code
_entity_poly.pdbx_strand_id
1 'polypeptide(L)'
;MARVVVDVMLKPEILDPQGRAVMGAFARLDVHGVADVRQGKRFEITLEGEPTDEVLAGLHRMAEELLSNPVIESYTLRVEDEQ
;
A
#
# COMPACT_ATOMS: atom_id res chain seq x y z
N MET A 1 -13.60 8.69 15.33
CA MET A 1 -12.83 7.45 15.25
C MET A 1 -11.60 7.70 14.38
N ALA A 2 -10.51 7.05 14.71
CA ALA A 2 -9.30 7.16 13.91
C ALA A 2 -9.27 6.08 12.83
N ARG A 3 -8.61 6.38 11.74
CA ARG A 3 -8.37 5.43 10.67
C ARG A 3 -6.88 5.30 10.44
N VAL A 4 -6.41 4.07 10.27
CA VAL A 4 -5.02 3.79 9.93
C VAL A 4 -4.98 3.25 8.51
N VAL A 5 -4.09 3.81 7.71
CA VAL A 5 -3.94 3.41 6.31
C VAL A 5 -2.59 2.74 6.15
N VAL A 6 -2.61 1.53 5.59
CA VAL A 6 -1.40 0.79 5.26
C VAL A 6 -1.35 0.63 3.75
N ASP A 7 -0.32 1.20 3.13
CA ASP A 7 -0.07 1.04 1.71
C ASP A 7 1.07 0.06 1.52
N VAL A 8 0.86 -0.96 0.69
CA VAL A 8 1.82 -2.02 0.42
C VAL A 8 2.21 -1.98 -1.04
N MET A 9 3.50 -1.90 -1.31
CA MET A 9 4.03 -1.83 -2.68
C MET A 9 5.14 -2.85 -2.85
N LEU A 10 5.30 -3.38 -4.06
CA LEU A 10 6.49 -4.16 -4.38
C LEU A 10 7.73 -3.27 -4.26
N LYS A 11 8.83 -3.84 -3.78
CA LYS A 11 10.09 -3.12 -3.72
C LYS A 11 10.51 -2.70 -5.12
N PRO A 12 11.21 -1.55 -5.26
CA PRO A 12 11.55 -1.04 -6.59
C PRO A 12 12.32 -2.01 -7.49
N GLU A 13 13.13 -2.88 -6.89
CA GLU A 13 13.92 -3.86 -7.63
C GLU A 13 13.13 -5.09 -8.08
N ILE A 14 11.89 -5.24 -7.59
CA ILE A 14 11.04 -6.39 -7.93
C ILE A 14 10.21 -6.05 -9.16
N LEU A 15 10.13 -6.98 -10.10
CA LEU A 15 9.31 -6.86 -11.29
C LEU A 15 7.83 -6.82 -10.91
N ASP A 16 7.09 -5.87 -11.49
CA ASP A 16 5.66 -5.70 -11.28
C ASP A 16 4.92 -6.05 -12.56
N PRO A 17 4.52 -7.32 -12.77
CA PRO A 17 3.86 -7.72 -14.00
C PRO A 17 2.49 -7.06 -14.18
N GLN A 18 1.77 -6.78 -13.09
CA GLN A 18 0.47 -6.13 -13.18
C GLN A 18 0.62 -4.65 -13.57
N GLY A 19 1.58 -3.95 -12.98
CA GLY A 19 1.88 -2.58 -13.37
C GLY A 19 2.29 -2.48 -14.82
N ARG A 20 3.07 -3.44 -15.32
CA ARG A 20 3.47 -3.48 -16.72
C ARG A 20 2.29 -3.71 -17.66
N ALA A 21 1.37 -4.58 -17.27
CA ALA A 21 0.16 -4.83 -18.06
C ALA A 21 -0.70 -3.58 -18.14
N VAL A 22 -0.86 -2.87 -17.04
CA VAL A 22 -1.60 -1.60 -17.02
C VAL A 22 -0.91 -0.57 -17.90
N MET A 23 0.42 -0.47 -17.80
CA MET A 23 1.18 0.47 -18.62
C MET A 23 0.99 0.21 -20.11
N GLY A 24 0.98 -1.07 -20.51
CA GLY A 24 0.73 -1.44 -21.91
C GLY A 24 -0.67 -1.05 -22.38
N ALA A 25 -1.65 -1.10 -21.49
CA ALA A 25 -3.02 -0.71 -21.81
C ALA A 25 -3.15 0.80 -22.12
N PHE A 26 -2.36 1.65 -21.46
CA PHE A 26 -2.37 3.08 -21.76
C PHE A 26 -2.03 3.36 -23.22
N ALA A 27 -1.02 2.67 -23.75
CA ALA A 27 -0.64 2.85 -25.15
C ALA A 27 -1.77 2.44 -26.09
N ARG A 28 -2.50 1.37 -25.77
CA ARG A 28 -3.63 0.91 -26.58
C ARG A 28 -4.81 1.88 -26.52
N LEU A 29 -4.91 2.70 -25.49
CA LEU A 29 -5.98 3.68 -25.34
C LEU A 29 -5.53 5.09 -25.72
N ASP A 30 -4.42 5.21 -26.45
CA ASP A 30 -3.85 6.47 -26.90
C ASP A 30 -3.48 7.43 -25.76
N VAL A 31 -3.11 6.88 -24.60
CA VAL A 31 -2.56 7.67 -23.51
C VAL A 31 -1.04 7.57 -23.57
N HIS A 32 -0.40 8.70 -23.82
CA HIS A 32 1.06 8.76 -24.01
C HIS A 32 1.73 9.52 -22.89
N GLY A 33 3.03 9.32 -22.74
CA GLY A 33 3.83 10.03 -21.74
C GLY A 33 3.91 9.33 -20.39
N VAL A 34 3.36 8.10 -20.26
CA VAL A 34 3.45 7.32 -19.05
C VAL A 34 4.80 6.61 -19.03
N ALA A 35 5.65 6.98 -18.07
CA ALA A 35 6.98 6.42 -17.95
C ALA A 35 7.00 5.10 -17.18
N ASP A 36 6.10 4.95 -16.18
CA ASP A 36 6.07 3.75 -15.36
C ASP A 36 4.71 3.63 -14.68
N VAL A 37 4.32 2.41 -14.34
CA VAL A 37 3.14 2.11 -13.54
C VAL A 37 3.51 1.05 -12.52
N ARG A 38 3.25 1.34 -11.25
CA ARG A 38 3.46 0.39 -10.15
C ARG A 38 2.12 0.15 -9.49
N GLN A 39 1.81 -1.11 -9.24
CA GLN A 39 0.56 -1.49 -8.58
C GLN A 39 0.86 -1.97 -7.16
N GLY A 40 0.01 -1.57 -6.24
CA GLY A 40 0.09 -2.01 -4.86
C GLY A 40 -1.29 -2.25 -4.30
N LYS A 41 -1.35 -2.39 -2.99
CA LYS A 41 -2.62 -2.57 -2.29
C LYS A 41 -2.67 -1.67 -1.07
N ARG A 42 -3.88 -1.31 -0.67
CA ARG A 42 -4.13 -0.40 0.44
C ARG A 42 -5.12 -1.02 1.40
N PHE A 43 -4.80 -0.95 2.67
CA PHE A 43 -5.68 -1.40 3.74
C PHE A 43 -6.12 -0.18 4.53
N GLU A 44 -7.42 -0.03 4.75
CA GLU A 44 -7.99 1.03 5.56
C GLU A 44 -8.57 0.39 6.80
N ILE A 45 -7.99 0.70 7.96
CA ILE A 45 -8.34 0.08 9.23
C ILE A 45 -8.99 1.13 10.10
N THR A 46 -10.24 0.91 10.50
CA THR A 46 -10.97 1.82 11.38
C THR A 46 -10.84 1.34 12.80
N LEU A 47 -10.34 2.21 13.68
CA LEU A 47 -10.19 1.90 15.10
C LEU A 47 -11.40 2.37 15.89
N GLU A 48 -11.82 1.58 16.87
CA GLU A 48 -12.93 1.96 17.74
C GLU A 48 -12.55 3.02 18.76
N GLY A 49 -11.26 3.09 19.12
CA GLY A 49 -10.76 4.05 20.11
C GLY A 49 -9.60 4.85 19.59
N GLU A 50 -8.87 5.48 20.49
CA GLU A 50 -7.71 6.28 20.14
C GLU A 50 -6.55 5.39 19.67
N PRO A 51 -5.74 5.89 18.74
CA PRO A 51 -4.57 5.15 18.27
C PRO A 51 -3.44 5.24 19.30
N THR A 52 -3.45 4.33 20.27
CA THR A 52 -2.40 4.27 21.29
C THR A 52 -1.13 3.69 20.70
N ASP A 53 0.01 3.93 21.37
CA ASP A 53 1.29 3.38 20.94
C ASP A 53 1.24 1.86 20.86
N GLU A 54 0.54 1.22 21.81
CA GLU A 54 0.40 -0.22 21.83
C GLU A 54 -0.38 -0.74 20.61
N VAL A 55 -1.49 -0.08 20.28
CA VAL A 55 -2.27 -0.43 19.11
C VAL A 55 -1.47 -0.24 17.83
N LEU A 56 -0.76 0.88 17.72
CA LEU A 56 0.05 1.16 16.53
C LEU A 56 1.19 0.15 16.37
N ALA A 57 1.83 -0.26 17.47
CA ALA A 57 2.85 -1.29 17.42
C ALA A 57 2.29 -2.61 16.91
N GLY A 58 1.09 -2.98 17.37
CA GLY A 58 0.40 -4.17 16.88
C GLY A 58 0.07 -4.10 15.40
N LEU A 59 -0.36 -2.92 14.93
CA LEU A 59 -0.67 -2.73 13.51
C LEU A 59 0.58 -2.81 12.63
N HIS A 60 1.71 -2.28 13.11
CA HIS A 60 2.98 -2.43 12.39
C HIS A 60 3.38 -3.90 12.28
N ARG A 61 3.25 -4.66 13.36
CA ARG A 61 3.53 -6.10 13.31
C ARG A 61 2.63 -6.81 12.32
N MET A 62 1.34 -6.47 12.33
CA MET A 62 0.39 -7.08 11.41
C MET A 62 0.71 -6.72 9.96
N ALA A 63 1.09 -5.47 9.70
CA ALA A 63 1.45 -5.03 8.36
C ALA A 63 2.67 -5.80 7.86
N GLU A 64 3.68 -5.97 8.70
CA GLU A 64 4.90 -6.68 8.33
C GLU A 64 4.68 -8.18 8.16
N GLU A 65 3.92 -8.82 9.08
CA GLU A 65 3.79 -10.27 9.12
C GLU A 65 2.64 -10.82 8.28
N LEU A 66 1.59 -10.02 8.08
CA LEU A 66 0.36 -10.51 7.46
C LEU A 66 -0.02 -9.75 6.20
N LEU A 67 0.03 -8.41 6.22
CA LEU A 67 -0.48 -7.60 5.12
C LEU A 67 0.50 -7.46 3.98
N SER A 68 1.78 -7.64 4.24
CA SER A 68 2.81 -7.56 3.22
C SER A 68 3.71 -8.80 3.27
N ASN A 69 4.42 -9.02 2.16
CA ASN A 69 5.47 -10.03 2.12
C ASN A 69 6.81 -9.29 2.19
N PRO A 70 7.49 -9.27 3.36
CA PRO A 70 8.68 -8.43 3.54
C PRO A 70 9.86 -8.79 2.64
N VAL A 71 9.82 -9.95 2.01
CA VAL A 71 10.87 -10.33 1.06
C VAL A 71 10.78 -9.50 -0.22
N ILE A 72 9.56 -9.26 -0.71
CA ILE A 72 9.34 -8.59 -2.00
C ILE A 72 8.58 -7.27 -1.89
N GLU A 73 7.96 -7.00 -0.74
CA GLU A 73 7.11 -5.83 -0.55
C GLU A 73 7.60 -4.96 0.59
N SER A 74 7.29 -3.68 0.49
CA SER A 74 7.44 -2.74 1.60
C SER A 74 6.09 -2.12 1.90
N TYR A 75 5.95 -1.57 3.11
CA TYR A 75 4.70 -0.92 3.50
C TYR A 75 4.98 0.42 4.15
N THR A 76 3.98 1.30 4.09
CA THR A 76 3.94 2.51 4.89
C THR A 76 2.65 2.50 5.69
N LEU A 77 2.69 3.07 6.88
CA LEU A 77 1.56 3.14 7.78
C LEU A 77 1.40 4.59 8.23
N ARG A 78 0.18 5.12 8.13
CA ARG A 78 -0.11 6.46 8.61
C ARG A 78 -1.45 6.49 9.32
N VAL A 79 -1.58 7.38 10.27
CA VAL A 79 -2.82 7.58 11.03
C VAL A 79 -3.54 8.79 10.44
N GLU A 80 -4.83 8.61 10.15
CA GLU A 80 -5.70 9.69 9.68
C GLU A 80 -6.84 9.85 10.68
N ASP A 81 -7.04 11.08 11.13
CA ASP A 81 -8.17 11.38 12.02
C ASP A 81 -9.41 11.64 11.17
N GLU A 82 -10.47 10.91 11.47
CA GLU A 82 -11.76 11.17 10.84
C GLU A 82 -12.49 12.26 11.61
N GLN A 83 -12.96 13.25 10.90
CA GLN A 83 -13.77 14.31 11.48
C GLN A 83 -15.22 14.21 11.03
#